data_b0487b5f6eb9034236cd2a8b3fed1526
#
_entry.id   b0487b5f6eb9034236cd2a8b3fed1526
#
_cell.length_a   1.000
_cell.length_b   1.000
_cell.length_c   1.000
_cell.angle_alpha   90.00
_cell.angle_beta   90.00
_cell.angle_gamma   90.00
#
_symmetry.space_group_name_H-M   'P 1'
#
loop_
_entity.id
_entity.type
_entity.pdbx_description
1 polymer ?
#
loop_
_entity_poly.entity_id
_entity_poly.type
_entity_poly.pdbx_seq_one_letter_code
_entity_poly.pdbx_strand_id
1 'polypeptide(L)'
;MAQTMSDMGLASEMSHLQDALRQARPDLPWGQRGQVPDGEQSLGMGDATSAVAELADLEALSSQLSQGYAGASLADIDEELLERALGRPAVDDLAALRQLERELERQGFLNRSDGKLELSPKAVRRLGATALRRVFATLDATGRGEHDVADAGAAGELTGSSREWRFGDEQPLDVVRTVKNAVLRTAGSPRSDGQKRVQIAVEDFEVVETERRTGAAVALLVDLSYSMALRGTWGAAKSTAMALHSLVTTRFPQDAIQIIGFSSTAQVLRPETLAELSVDTLQGTNLQHGLMLARRFLAHHRDAEPVVLVVTDGEPTAHLEDDGTPFFCWPPMPETIARTVAEMERVARTGATVNVFALDPDPGLIHFVHDLTQRAGGRVFQPDAERLGEYVVADYLRTRRGRRAR
;
A
#
# COMPACT_ATOMS: atom_id res chain seq x y z
N MET A 1 41.33 -44.11 -41.79
CA MET A 1 41.25 -42.73 -42.34
C MET A 1 39.82 -42.17 -42.37
N ALA A 2 38.80 -42.91 -42.80
CA ALA A 2 37.41 -42.40 -42.80
C ALA A 2 36.88 -42.11 -41.38
N GLN A 3 37.25 -42.95 -40.38
CA GLN A 3 36.82 -42.78 -39.00
C GLN A 3 37.50 -41.57 -38.33
N THR A 4 38.77 -41.32 -38.61
CA THR A 4 39.52 -40.15 -38.09
C THR A 4 39.04 -38.81 -38.71
N MET A 5 38.59 -38.81 -39.94
CA MET A 5 37.97 -37.61 -40.58
C MET A 5 36.57 -37.34 -40.05
N SER A 6 35.82 -38.39 -39.74
CA SER A 6 34.50 -38.24 -39.05
C SER A 6 34.67 -37.70 -37.66
N ASP A 7 35.65 -38.14 -36.88
CA ASP A 7 35.94 -37.65 -35.53
C ASP A 7 36.43 -36.18 -35.50
N MET A 8 37.19 -35.76 -36.53
CA MET A 8 37.61 -34.34 -36.66
C MET A 8 36.43 -33.43 -37.05
N GLY A 9 35.52 -33.90 -37.87
CA GLY A 9 34.28 -33.18 -38.19
C GLY A 9 33.38 -33.02 -36.97
N LEU A 10 33.21 -34.08 -36.21
CA LEU A 10 32.42 -34.07 -34.96
C LEU A 10 33.05 -33.15 -33.89
N ALA A 11 34.41 -33.16 -33.76
CA ALA A 11 35.10 -32.28 -32.84
C ALA A 11 34.95 -30.78 -33.18
N SER A 12 34.95 -30.47 -34.50
CA SER A 12 34.69 -29.10 -34.96
C SER A 12 33.23 -28.65 -34.69
N GLU A 13 32.27 -29.51 -34.96
CA GLU A 13 30.85 -29.24 -34.68
C GLU A 13 30.57 -29.10 -33.17
N MET A 14 31.21 -29.94 -32.34
CA MET A 14 31.18 -29.84 -30.88
C MET A 14 31.75 -28.50 -30.40
N SER A 15 32.84 -28.02 -30.98
CA SER A 15 33.41 -26.72 -30.62
C SER A 15 32.50 -25.58 -31.01
N HIS A 16 31.91 -25.63 -32.22
CA HIS A 16 30.93 -24.62 -32.64
C HIS A 16 29.68 -24.61 -31.78
N LEU A 17 29.18 -25.80 -31.39
CA LEU A 17 28.06 -25.92 -30.47
C LEU A 17 28.37 -25.34 -29.09
N GLN A 18 29.57 -25.65 -28.53
CA GLN A 18 29.99 -25.06 -27.24
C GLN A 18 30.13 -23.55 -27.31
N ASP A 19 30.61 -23.00 -28.40
CA ASP A 19 30.75 -21.55 -28.55
C ASP A 19 29.39 -20.87 -28.73
N ALA A 20 28.46 -21.50 -29.47
CA ALA A 20 27.09 -21.03 -29.59
C ALA A 20 26.33 -21.08 -28.27
N LEU A 21 26.49 -22.15 -27.50
CA LEU A 21 25.89 -22.26 -26.15
C LEU A 21 26.47 -21.26 -25.15
N ARG A 22 27.78 -20.99 -25.21
CA ARG A 22 28.42 -19.93 -24.39
C ARG A 22 27.92 -18.54 -24.75
N GLN A 23 27.65 -18.28 -26.02
CA GLN A 23 27.04 -17.01 -26.47
C GLN A 23 25.59 -16.88 -26.03
N ALA A 24 24.82 -17.97 -26.11
CA ALA A 24 23.41 -18.00 -25.74
C ALA A 24 23.21 -17.93 -24.20
N ARG A 25 24.11 -18.53 -23.43
CA ARG A 25 24.00 -18.59 -21.96
C ARG A 25 25.36 -18.27 -21.29
N PRO A 26 25.79 -16.99 -21.28
CA PRO A 26 27.03 -16.56 -20.63
C PRO A 26 27.00 -16.68 -19.09
N ASP A 27 25.80 -16.82 -18.51
CA ASP A 27 25.53 -16.96 -17.09
C ASP A 27 25.85 -18.35 -16.52
N LEU A 28 26.03 -19.37 -17.37
CA LEU A 28 26.31 -20.72 -16.90
C LEU A 28 27.80 -20.98 -16.64
N PRO A 29 28.18 -21.76 -15.60
CA PRO A 29 29.55 -22.08 -15.26
C PRO A 29 30.10 -23.17 -16.19
N TRP A 30 30.43 -22.83 -17.42
CA TRP A 30 30.90 -23.75 -18.50
C TRP A 30 32.18 -24.55 -18.19
N GLY A 31 32.86 -24.26 -17.09
CA GLY A 31 34.09 -24.94 -16.67
C GLY A 31 33.89 -26.03 -15.61
N GLN A 32 32.72 -26.21 -15.04
CA GLN A 32 32.46 -27.24 -14.03
C GLN A 32 31.93 -28.52 -14.68
N ARG A 33 32.64 -29.64 -14.49
CA ARG A 33 32.12 -30.97 -14.80
C ARG A 33 31.05 -31.32 -13.77
N GLY A 34 29.78 -30.93 -14.01
CA GLY A 34 28.65 -31.47 -13.27
C GLY A 34 28.37 -32.90 -13.64
N GLN A 35 27.80 -33.70 -12.72
CA GLN A 35 27.17 -34.97 -13.08
C GLN A 35 25.98 -34.63 -13.94
N VAL A 36 26.05 -34.97 -15.24
CA VAL A 36 24.88 -34.89 -16.15
C VAL A 36 24.01 -36.08 -15.77
N PRO A 37 22.73 -35.89 -15.37
CA PRO A 37 21.83 -37.02 -15.22
C PRO A 37 21.66 -37.71 -16.58
N ASP A 38 21.84 -39.03 -16.62
CA ASP A 38 21.60 -39.82 -17.81
C ASP A 38 20.11 -39.73 -18.15
N GLY A 39 19.76 -39.07 -19.28
CA GLY A 39 18.42 -39.03 -19.80
C GLY A 39 18.06 -40.41 -20.42
N GLU A 40 16.79 -40.77 -20.33
CA GLU A 40 16.28 -42.06 -20.87
C GLU A 40 16.36 -42.18 -22.40
N GLN A 41 16.61 -41.09 -23.13
CA GLN A 41 16.71 -41.08 -24.61
C GLN A 41 17.99 -40.35 -25.03
N SER A 42 18.83 -41.01 -25.83
CA SER A 42 19.97 -40.35 -26.46
C SER A 42 19.49 -39.58 -27.70
N LEU A 43 19.60 -38.25 -27.66
CA LEU A 43 19.35 -37.40 -28.81
C LEU A 43 20.56 -37.35 -29.75
N GLY A 44 20.32 -37.40 -31.05
CA GLY A 44 21.34 -37.10 -32.06
C GLY A 44 21.80 -35.63 -31.95
N MET A 45 23.00 -35.32 -32.46
CA MET A 45 23.56 -33.98 -32.41
C MET A 45 22.62 -32.94 -33.04
N GLY A 46 21.95 -33.26 -34.15
CA GLY A 46 20.97 -32.40 -34.81
C GLY A 46 19.73 -32.14 -33.94
N ASP A 47 19.22 -33.22 -33.32
CA ASP A 47 18.05 -33.12 -32.42
C ASP A 47 18.38 -32.34 -31.15
N ALA A 48 19.60 -32.49 -30.61
CA ALA A 48 20.06 -31.74 -29.46
C ALA A 48 20.21 -30.23 -29.76
N THR A 49 20.72 -29.85 -30.93
CA THR A 49 20.79 -28.44 -31.35
C THR A 49 19.42 -27.83 -31.56
N SER A 50 18.48 -28.59 -32.14
CA SER A 50 17.09 -28.15 -32.33
C SER A 50 16.38 -27.96 -30.97
N ALA A 51 16.57 -28.87 -30.01
CA ALA A 51 15.99 -28.76 -28.67
C ALA A 51 16.53 -27.56 -27.90
N VAL A 52 17.83 -27.25 -28.03
CA VAL A 52 18.43 -26.05 -27.39
C VAL A 52 17.92 -24.77 -28.03
N ALA A 53 17.74 -24.71 -29.35
CA ALA A 53 17.15 -23.58 -30.02
C ALA A 53 15.68 -23.37 -29.61
N GLU A 54 14.90 -24.42 -29.52
CA GLU A 54 13.52 -24.39 -29.07
C GLU A 54 13.43 -23.91 -27.57
N LEU A 55 14.34 -24.37 -26.73
CA LEU A 55 14.41 -23.91 -25.32
C LEU A 55 14.73 -22.42 -25.24
N ALA A 56 15.65 -21.93 -26.07
CA ALA A 56 15.99 -20.50 -26.11
C ALA A 56 14.81 -19.64 -26.58
N ASP A 57 14.06 -20.14 -27.61
CA ASP A 57 12.83 -19.51 -28.10
C ASP A 57 11.76 -19.44 -26.99
N LEU A 58 11.56 -20.53 -26.26
CA LEU A 58 10.60 -20.59 -25.14
C LEU A 58 11.01 -19.69 -23.97
N GLU A 59 12.30 -19.61 -23.66
CA GLU A 59 12.81 -18.69 -22.64
C GLU A 59 12.61 -17.22 -23.06
N ALA A 60 12.85 -16.88 -24.32
CA ALA A 60 12.60 -15.55 -24.88
C ALA A 60 11.10 -15.21 -24.80
N LEU A 61 10.22 -16.13 -25.20
CA LEU A 61 8.78 -15.96 -25.10
C LEU A 61 8.31 -15.80 -23.65
N SER A 62 8.83 -16.61 -22.73
CA SER A 62 8.55 -16.49 -21.30
C SER A 62 8.94 -15.12 -20.75
N SER A 63 10.10 -14.59 -21.17
CA SER A 63 10.53 -13.24 -20.82
C SER A 63 9.60 -12.14 -21.36
N GLN A 64 9.17 -12.28 -22.63
CA GLN A 64 8.20 -11.35 -23.24
C GLN A 64 6.84 -11.40 -22.54
N LEU A 65 6.34 -12.60 -22.23
CA LEU A 65 5.05 -12.78 -21.54
C LEU A 65 5.08 -12.29 -20.10
N SER A 66 6.21 -12.43 -19.40
CA SER A 66 6.36 -11.97 -18.02
C SER A 66 6.40 -10.44 -17.91
N GLN A 67 6.63 -9.72 -19.01
CA GLN A 67 6.72 -8.26 -19.06
C GLN A 67 7.66 -7.66 -17.98
N GLY A 68 8.69 -8.43 -17.59
CA GLY A 68 9.59 -8.10 -16.47
C GLY A 68 10.68 -7.06 -16.80
N TYR A 69 10.76 -6.55 -18.03
CA TYR A 69 11.77 -5.57 -18.43
C TYR A 69 11.19 -4.17 -18.63
N ALA A 70 12.04 -3.17 -18.47
CA ALA A 70 11.62 -1.77 -18.58
C ALA A 70 11.15 -1.44 -20.01
N GLY A 71 9.92 -0.95 -20.14
CA GLY A 71 9.30 -0.62 -21.42
C GLY A 71 8.63 -1.80 -22.13
N ALA A 72 8.48 -2.94 -21.44
CA ALA A 72 7.73 -4.08 -21.95
C ALA A 72 6.33 -3.69 -22.43
N SER A 73 5.92 -4.24 -23.57
CA SER A 73 4.63 -3.96 -24.18
C SER A 73 4.04 -5.26 -24.75
N LEU A 74 2.71 -5.38 -24.74
CA LEU A 74 2.04 -6.49 -25.43
C LEU A 74 2.35 -6.53 -26.93
N ALA A 75 2.82 -5.40 -27.51
CA ALA A 75 3.26 -5.34 -28.89
C ALA A 75 4.58 -6.10 -29.17
N ASP A 76 5.41 -6.26 -28.12
CA ASP A 76 6.72 -6.90 -28.25
C ASP A 76 6.64 -8.43 -28.27
N ILE A 77 5.47 -9.00 -27.99
CA ILE A 77 5.25 -10.46 -27.99
C ILE A 77 5.22 -10.98 -29.41
N ASP A 78 6.11 -11.93 -29.70
CA ASP A 78 6.20 -12.62 -31.00
C ASP A 78 5.02 -13.58 -31.18
N GLU A 79 4.09 -13.22 -32.07
CA GLU A 79 2.88 -13.99 -32.34
C GLU A 79 3.18 -15.34 -33.00
N GLU A 80 4.20 -15.43 -33.89
CA GLU A 80 4.54 -16.66 -34.56
C GLU A 80 5.11 -17.67 -33.58
N LEU A 81 5.96 -17.19 -32.68
CA LEU A 81 6.54 -18.00 -31.63
C LEU A 81 5.46 -18.42 -30.60
N LEU A 82 4.55 -17.50 -30.24
CA LEU A 82 3.42 -17.78 -29.35
C LEU A 82 2.47 -18.87 -29.96
N GLU A 83 2.14 -18.76 -31.24
CA GLU A 83 1.31 -19.73 -31.91
C GLU A 83 1.96 -21.13 -31.97
N ARG A 84 3.28 -21.16 -32.22
CA ARG A 84 4.06 -22.41 -32.26
C ARG A 84 4.13 -23.09 -30.90
N ALA A 85 4.33 -22.30 -29.84
CA ALA A 85 4.53 -22.81 -28.48
C ALA A 85 3.21 -23.16 -27.75
N LEU A 86 2.18 -22.33 -27.87
CA LEU A 86 0.93 -22.43 -27.11
C LEU A 86 -0.32 -22.60 -28.00
N GLY A 87 -0.16 -22.50 -29.32
CA GLY A 87 -1.24 -22.65 -30.26
C GLY A 87 -2.07 -21.39 -30.51
N ARG A 88 -2.97 -21.47 -31.48
CA ARG A 88 -3.80 -20.36 -31.93
C ARG A 88 -4.67 -19.69 -30.86
N PRO A 89 -5.24 -20.43 -29.89
CA PRO A 89 -5.99 -19.78 -28.80
C PRO A 89 -5.19 -18.72 -28.04
N ALA A 90 -3.89 -18.92 -27.82
CA ALA A 90 -3.02 -17.97 -27.14
C ALA A 90 -2.82 -16.67 -27.95
N VAL A 91 -2.80 -16.76 -29.30
CA VAL A 91 -2.74 -15.58 -30.18
C VAL A 91 -4.06 -14.81 -30.13
N ASP A 92 -5.19 -15.51 -30.11
CA ASP A 92 -6.52 -14.89 -29.98
C ASP A 92 -6.65 -14.18 -28.63
N ASP A 93 -6.15 -14.77 -27.54
CA ASP A 93 -6.11 -14.15 -26.20
C ASP A 93 -5.20 -12.91 -26.18
N LEU A 94 -4.04 -12.96 -26.83
CA LEU A 94 -3.14 -11.81 -26.97
C LEU A 94 -3.82 -10.66 -27.74
N ALA A 95 -4.53 -10.99 -28.83
CA ALA A 95 -5.29 -10.01 -29.59
C ALA A 95 -6.40 -9.35 -28.74
N ALA A 96 -7.10 -10.14 -27.93
CA ALA A 96 -8.12 -9.66 -27.00
C ALA A 96 -7.50 -8.74 -25.94
N LEU A 97 -6.34 -9.10 -25.36
CA LEU A 97 -5.62 -8.26 -24.40
C LEU A 97 -5.18 -6.92 -25.02
N ARG A 98 -4.63 -6.93 -26.22
CA ARG A 98 -4.28 -5.69 -26.96
C ARG A 98 -5.51 -4.82 -27.26
N GLN A 99 -6.65 -5.44 -27.52
CA GLN A 99 -7.90 -4.70 -27.71
C GLN A 99 -8.38 -4.08 -26.40
N LEU A 100 -8.30 -4.81 -25.29
CA LEU A 100 -8.64 -4.32 -23.95
C LEU A 100 -7.72 -3.16 -23.54
N GLU A 101 -6.42 -3.28 -23.78
CA GLU A 101 -5.45 -2.21 -23.52
C GLU A 101 -5.84 -0.91 -24.23
N ARG A 102 -6.09 -1.00 -25.56
CA ARG A 102 -6.52 0.16 -26.37
C ARG A 102 -7.83 0.76 -25.87
N GLU A 103 -8.77 -0.07 -25.45
CA GLU A 103 -10.05 0.39 -24.93
C GLU A 103 -9.87 1.11 -23.57
N LEU A 104 -9.01 0.61 -22.68
CA LEU A 104 -8.69 1.25 -21.40
C LEU A 104 -7.95 2.57 -21.59
N GLU A 105 -7.03 2.66 -22.58
CA GLU A 105 -6.40 3.94 -22.97
C GLU A 105 -7.46 4.91 -23.52
N ARG A 106 -8.33 4.48 -24.41
CA ARG A 106 -9.39 5.31 -24.99
C ARG A 106 -10.36 5.84 -23.92
N GLN A 107 -10.67 5.02 -22.94
CA GLN A 107 -11.50 5.42 -21.79
C GLN A 107 -10.76 6.29 -20.78
N GLY A 108 -9.47 6.50 -20.94
CA GLY A 108 -8.64 7.30 -20.04
C GLY A 108 -8.39 6.63 -18.69
N PHE A 109 -8.37 5.29 -18.63
CA PHE A 109 -7.94 4.54 -17.45
C PHE A 109 -6.45 4.25 -17.47
N LEU A 110 -5.86 4.13 -18.67
CA LEU A 110 -4.42 4.00 -18.86
C LEU A 110 -3.88 5.25 -19.57
N ASN A 111 -2.68 5.64 -19.21
CA ASN A 111 -1.90 6.68 -19.89
C ASN A 111 -0.59 6.03 -20.33
N ARG A 112 -0.11 6.43 -21.51
CA ARG A 112 1.22 6.02 -22.00
C ARG A 112 2.19 7.19 -21.78
N SER A 113 3.17 6.98 -20.89
CA SER A 113 4.22 7.95 -20.59
C SER A 113 5.57 7.29 -20.85
N ASP A 114 6.40 7.90 -21.71
CA ASP A 114 7.73 7.37 -22.09
C ASP A 114 7.73 5.89 -22.53
N GLY A 115 6.69 5.50 -23.28
CA GLY A 115 6.52 4.13 -23.74
C GLY A 115 5.98 3.12 -22.70
N LYS A 116 5.81 3.54 -21.45
CA LYS A 116 5.22 2.71 -20.38
C LYS A 116 3.74 3.00 -20.21
N LEU A 117 2.98 1.95 -19.92
CA LEU A 117 1.59 2.07 -19.51
C LEU A 117 1.52 2.35 -18.01
N GLU A 118 0.83 3.42 -17.65
CA GLU A 118 0.61 3.81 -16.25
C GLU A 118 -0.90 3.96 -15.99
N LEU A 119 -1.31 3.65 -14.75
CA LEU A 119 -2.67 3.88 -14.34
C LEU A 119 -2.97 5.38 -14.24
N SER A 120 -4.02 5.82 -14.88
CA SER A 120 -4.46 7.21 -14.75
C SER A 120 -5.04 7.49 -13.35
N PRO A 121 -5.05 8.75 -12.88
CA PRO A 121 -5.74 9.13 -11.63
C PRO A 121 -7.23 8.75 -11.62
N LYS A 122 -7.85 8.63 -12.79
CA LYS A 122 -9.22 8.13 -12.95
C LYS A 122 -9.32 6.64 -12.63
N ALA A 123 -8.37 5.82 -13.09
CA ALA A 123 -8.30 4.40 -12.79
C ALA A 123 -8.09 4.17 -11.30
N VAL A 124 -7.14 4.86 -10.70
CA VAL A 124 -6.82 4.75 -9.27
C VAL A 124 -8.04 5.09 -8.41
N ARG A 125 -8.73 6.19 -8.71
CA ARG A 125 -9.97 6.54 -8.00
C ARG A 125 -11.05 5.47 -8.15
N ARG A 126 -11.20 4.87 -9.35
CA ARG A 126 -12.16 3.80 -9.59
C ARG A 126 -11.82 2.53 -8.83
N LEU A 127 -10.54 2.15 -8.81
CA LEU A 127 -10.06 1.00 -8.04
C LEU A 127 -10.28 1.20 -6.55
N GLY A 128 -9.89 2.35 -6.00
CA GLY A 128 -10.09 2.71 -4.60
C GLY A 128 -11.58 2.72 -4.20
N ALA A 129 -12.45 3.33 -5.01
CA ALA A 129 -13.89 3.33 -4.77
C ALA A 129 -14.51 1.92 -4.85
N THR A 130 -13.98 1.04 -5.71
CA THR A 130 -14.44 -0.35 -5.82
C THR A 130 -13.97 -1.18 -4.63
N ALA A 131 -12.71 -1.04 -4.22
CA ALA A 131 -12.17 -1.67 -3.04
C ALA A 131 -12.94 -1.23 -1.79
N LEU A 132 -13.20 0.06 -1.65
CA LEU A 132 -13.97 0.62 -0.53
C LEU A 132 -15.40 0.05 -0.48
N ARG A 133 -16.09 -0.06 -1.62
CA ARG A 133 -17.43 -0.67 -1.67
C ARG A 133 -17.42 -2.13 -1.23
N ARG A 134 -16.40 -2.91 -1.61
CA ARG A 134 -16.25 -4.30 -1.14
C ARG A 134 -16.10 -4.36 0.37
N VAL A 135 -15.24 -3.50 0.94
CA VAL A 135 -15.03 -3.42 2.39
C VAL A 135 -16.35 -3.11 3.12
N PHE A 136 -17.11 -2.12 2.65
CA PHE A 136 -18.40 -1.80 3.28
C PHE A 136 -19.45 -2.90 3.10
N ALA A 137 -19.51 -3.56 1.94
CA ALA A 137 -20.40 -4.69 1.73
C ALA A 137 -20.10 -5.85 2.71
N THR A 138 -18.83 -6.10 3.03
CA THR A 138 -18.42 -7.09 4.02
C THR A 138 -18.80 -6.64 5.44
N LEU A 139 -18.61 -5.36 5.77
CA LEU A 139 -19.03 -4.78 7.06
C LEU A 139 -20.54 -4.92 7.28
N ASP A 140 -21.33 -4.61 6.29
CA ASP A 140 -22.80 -4.71 6.35
C ASP A 140 -23.25 -6.17 6.50
N ALA A 141 -22.62 -7.09 5.77
CA ALA A 141 -22.95 -8.53 5.82
C ALA A 141 -22.63 -9.17 7.17
N THR A 142 -21.65 -8.65 7.90
CA THR A 142 -21.25 -9.21 9.21
C THR A 142 -22.05 -8.63 10.39
N GLY A 143 -23.00 -7.72 10.14
CA GLY A 143 -23.84 -7.12 11.18
C GLY A 143 -23.07 -6.27 12.21
N ARG A 144 -21.77 -6.05 12.01
CA ARG A 144 -20.92 -5.17 12.84
C ARG A 144 -20.97 -3.73 12.41
N GLY A 145 -21.76 -3.43 11.42
CA GLY A 145 -21.87 -2.13 10.73
C GLY A 145 -23.10 -1.32 11.08
N GLU A 146 -23.69 -1.43 12.27
CA GLU A 146 -24.59 -0.39 12.80
C GLU A 146 -23.79 0.88 13.11
N HIS A 147 -23.22 1.42 12.08
CA HIS A 147 -22.56 2.69 12.14
C HIS A 147 -23.09 3.51 10.97
N ASP A 148 -24.08 4.33 11.27
CA ASP A 148 -24.50 5.42 10.43
C ASP A 148 -23.25 6.16 9.93
N VAL A 149 -22.85 5.88 8.70
CA VAL A 149 -21.89 6.68 7.93
C VAL A 149 -22.64 7.86 7.31
N ALA A 150 -23.84 8.14 7.80
CA ALA A 150 -24.54 9.37 7.55
C ALA A 150 -23.75 10.50 8.25
N ASP A 151 -23.31 11.45 7.46
CA ASP A 151 -22.60 12.68 7.82
C ASP A 151 -21.14 12.55 8.23
N ALA A 152 -20.29 12.40 7.22
CA ALA A 152 -19.02 13.11 7.22
C ALA A 152 -19.38 14.62 7.07
N GLY A 153 -19.76 15.24 8.19
CA GLY A 153 -20.13 16.65 8.21
C GLY A 153 -18.98 17.51 7.72
N ALA A 154 -19.31 18.58 7.04
CA ALA A 154 -18.42 19.64 6.66
C ALA A 154 -17.61 20.14 7.87
N ALA A 155 -16.40 20.61 7.64
CA ALA A 155 -15.56 21.23 8.64
C ALA A 155 -16.36 22.28 9.42
N GLY A 156 -16.43 22.12 10.77
CA GLY A 156 -17.08 23.10 11.63
C GLY A 156 -18.56 22.82 11.90
N GLU A 157 -18.94 21.58 12.24
CA GLU A 157 -20.23 21.34 12.86
C GLU A 157 -20.30 22.15 14.15
N LEU A 158 -21.33 23.04 14.18
CA LEU A 158 -21.70 23.77 15.35
C LEU A 158 -22.15 22.75 16.42
N THR A 159 -21.46 22.68 17.55
CA THR A 159 -21.85 21.79 18.67
C THR A 159 -23.20 22.16 19.26
N GLY A 160 -23.79 23.28 18.81
CA GLY A 160 -24.98 23.85 19.40
C GLY A 160 -24.74 24.48 20.80
N SER A 161 -23.54 24.38 21.32
CA SER A 161 -23.09 25.09 22.51
C SER A 161 -22.49 26.44 22.13
N SER A 162 -22.66 27.43 22.99
CA SER A 162 -21.99 28.71 22.90
C SER A 162 -21.39 29.06 24.25
N ARG A 163 -20.34 29.86 24.25
CA ARG A 163 -19.70 30.41 25.46
C ARG A 163 -19.55 31.92 25.38
N GLU A 164 -19.34 32.52 26.52
CA GLU A 164 -19.03 33.96 26.60
C GLU A 164 -17.84 34.30 25.71
N TRP A 165 -17.99 35.39 24.96
CA TRP A 165 -16.89 35.94 24.15
C TRP A 165 -15.77 36.47 25.01
N ARG A 166 -14.54 36.21 24.60
CA ARG A 166 -13.32 36.77 25.22
C ARG A 166 -12.49 37.49 24.18
N PHE A 167 -11.81 38.54 24.60
CA PHE A 167 -10.92 39.25 23.69
C PHE A 167 -9.87 38.33 23.07
N GLY A 168 -9.81 38.32 21.74
CA GLY A 168 -8.96 37.41 20.95
C GLY A 168 -9.67 36.17 20.37
N ASP A 169 -10.96 35.99 20.63
CA ASP A 169 -11.74 34.91 20.00
C ASP A 169 -11.97 35.21 18.50
N GLU A 170 -11.64 34.21 17.65
CA GLU A 170 -11.84 34.28 16.19
C GLU A 170 -13.13 33.56 15.74
N GLN A 171 -13.86 32.92 16.66
CA GLN A 171 -15.06 32.17 16.36
C GLN A 171 -16.23 33.10 16.00
N PRO A 172 -17.18 32.63 15.17
CA PRO A 172 -18.36 33.40 14.84
C PRO A 172 -19.23 33.68 16.06
N LEU A 173 -19.80 34.88 16.12
CA LEU A 173 -20.74 35.25 17.18
C LEU A 173 -22.06 34.46 17.06
N ASP A 174 -22.54 33.94 18.19
CA ASP A 174 -23.93 33.46 18.29
C ASP A 174 -24.87 34.66 18.43
N VAL A 175 -25.35 35.16 17.31
CA VAL A 175 -26.21 36.36 17.26
C VAL A 175 -27.48 36.16 18.06
N VAL A 176 -28.08 34.95 18.03
CA VAL A 176 -29.33 34.66 18.72
C VAL A 176 -29.18 34.72 20.21
N ARG A 177 -28.12 34.11 20.75
CA ARG A 177 -27.84 34.13 22.19
C ARG A 177 -27.36 35.50 22.66
N THR A 178 -26.53 36.16 21.88
CA THR A 178 -26.09 37.53 22.12
C THR A 178 -27.26 38.48 22.31
N VAL A 179 -28.24 38.43 21.34
CA VAL A 179 -29.44 39.27 21.45
C VAL A 179 -30.31 38.86 22.64
N LYS A 180 -30.45 37.57 22.91
CA LYS A 180 -31.18 37.04 24.06
C LYS A 180 -30.59 37.55 25.37
N ASN A 181 -29.28 37.51 25.53
CA ASN A 181 -28.58 38.01 26.73
C ASN A 181 -28.79 39.50 26.93
N ALA A 182 -28.66 40.30 25.84
CA ALA A 182 -28.95 41.73 25.87
C ALA A 182 -30.39 42.04 26.27
N VAL A 183 -31.38 41.29 25.78
CA VAL A 183 -32.78 41.41 26.16
C VAL A 183 -33.00 41.07 27.62
N LEU A 184 -32.41 39.96 28.11
CA LEU A 184 -32.55 39.55 29.52
C LEU A 184 -31.88 40.55 30.47
N ARG A 185 -30.69 41.08 30.14
CA ARG A 185 -30.01 42.10 30.92
C ARG A 185 -30.82 43.39 31.00
N THR A 186 -31.38 43.83 29.87
CA THR A 186 -32.17 45.09 29.82
C THR A 186 -33.59 44.94 30.36
N ALA A 187 -34.13 43.72 30.46
CA ALA A 187 -35.49 43.48 31.01
C ALA A 187 -35.59 43.81 32.51
N GLY A 188 -34.49 43.76 33.27
CA GLY A 188 -34.43 44.06 34.73
C GLY A 188 -34.20 45.54 35.07
N SER A 189 -33.97 46.40 34.09
CA SER A 189 -33.71 47.84 34.34
C SER A 189 -34.95 48.68 34.16
N PRO A 190 -35.23 49.68 35.06
CA PRO A 190 -36.36 50.59 34.94
C PRO A 190 -36.25 51.38 33.63
N ARG A 191 -37.23 51.25 32.74
CA ARG A 191 -37.31 51.92 31.45
C ARG A 191 -37.56 53.43 31.67
N SER A 192 -36.53 54.22 31.45
CA SER A 192 -36.68 55.65 31.20
C SER A 192 -36.70 55.83 29.68
N ASP A 193 -37.82 56.34 29.19
CA ASP A 193 -38.04 56.90 27.87
C ASP A 193 -38.20 55.88 26.70
N GLY A 194 -39.35 55.84 26.22
CA GLY A 194 -39.99 55.39 24.93
C GLY A 194 -39.22 54.66 23.82
N GLN A 195 -37.98 54.35 23.94
CA GLN A 195 -37.22 53.66 22.89
C GLN A 195 -37.08 52.15 23.12
N LYS A 196 -37.76 51.35 22.28
CA LYS A 196 -37.72 49.88 22.21
C LYS A 196 -36.41 49.35 21.56
N ARG A 197 -35.25 49.95 21.79
CA ARG A 197 -34.00 49.48 21.26
C ARG A 197 -33.25 48.66 22.29
N VAL A 198 -32.97 47.39 21.94
CA VAL A 198 -32.07 46.53 22.72
C VAL A 198 -30.66 47.06 22.56
N GLN A 199 -30.02 47.47 23.67
CA GLN A 199 -28.60 47.87 23.67
C GLN A 199 -27.77 46.64 23.97
N ILE A 200 -26.89 46.26 23.06
CA ILE A 200 -25.95 45.15 23.21
C ILE A 200 -24.71 45.72 23.90
N ALA A 201 -24.26 45.06 24.94
CA ALA A 201 -22.99 45.33 25.62
C ALA A 201 -21.99 44.19 25.39
N VAL A 202 -20.72 44.40 25.67
CA VAL A 202 -19.67 43.43 25.45
C VAL A 202 -19.91 42.13 26.22
N GLU A 203 -20.50 42.20 27.39
CA GLU A 203 -20.87 41.09 28.26
C GLU A 203 -22.02 40.21 27.69
N ASP A 204 -22.74 40.69 26.68
CA ASP A 204 -23.82 39.92 26.04
C ASP A 204 -23.32 39.02 24.92
N PHE A 205 -22.08 39.26 24.46
CA PHE A 205 -21.54 38.51 23.33
C PHE A 205 -21.29 37.06 23.70
N GLU A 206 -21.85 36.17 22.87
CA GLU A 206 -21.53 34.75 22.86
C GLU A 206 -20.93 34.36 21.54
N VAL A 207 -19.93 33.48 21.58
CA VAL A 207 -19.35 32.84 20.42
C VAL A 207 -19.80 31.39 20.32
N VAL A 208 -20.05 30.95 19.11
CA VAL A 208 -20.38 29.55 18.85
C VAL A 208 -19.15 28.71 19.13
N GLU A 209 -19.28 27.70 20.00
CA GLU A 209 -18.22 26.72 20.17
C GLU A 209 -18.14 25.86 18.91
N THR A 210 -17.06 26.05 18.17
CA THR A 210 -16.69 25.15 17.08
C THR A 210 -15.73 24.10 17.62
N GLU A 211 -16.10 22.83 17.55
CA GLU A 211 -15.14 21.77 17.76
C GLU A 211 -14.02 21.93 16.70
N ARG A 212 -12.82 22.29 17.13
CA ARG A 212 -11.64 22.12 16.27
C ARG A 212 -11.51 20.61 16.00
N ARG A 213 -12.01 20.16 14.88
CA ARG A 213 -11.71 18.81 14.39
C ARG A 213 -10.26 18.81 13.97
N THR A 214 -9.38 18.41 14.86
CA THR A 214 -8.01 18.08 14.47
C THR A 214 -8.06 16.95 13.45
N GLY A 215 -7.49 17.18 12.27
CA GLY A 215 -7.32 16.12 11.26
C GLY A 215 -6.48 14.99 11.84
N ALA A 216 -6.57 13.80 11.28
CA ALA A 216 -5.66 12.71 11.57
C ALA A 216 -4.52 12.67 10.53
N ALA A 217 -3.32 12.33 10.97
CA ALA A 217 -2.20 11.98 10.09
C ALA A 217 -1.99 10.47 10.16
N VAL A 218 -2.35 9.78 9.10
CA VAL A 218 -2.36 8.32 9.02
C VAL A 218 -1.18 7.83 8.19
N ALA A 219 -0.23 7.14 8.81
CA ALA A 219 0.80 6.39 8.14
C ALA A 219 0.36 4.93 8.01
N LEU A 220 0.09 4.47 6.80
CA LEU A 220 -0.25 3.08 6.50
C LEU A 220 1.00 2.37 5.98
N LEU A 221 1.53 1.45 6.79
CA LEU A 221 2.69 0.62 6.46
C LEU A 221 2.19 -0.71 5.90
N VAL A 222 2.65 -1.06 4.71
CA VAL A 222 2.25 -2.29 4.00
C VAL A 222 3.48 -3.13 3.73
N ASP A 223 3.48 -4.35 4.24
CA ASP A 223 4.52 -5.33 3.98
C ASP A 223 4.48 -5.75 2.51
N LEU A 224 5.62 -5.62 1.84
CA LEU A 224 5.83 -5.99 0.44
C LEU A 224 6.76 -7.20 0.31
N SER A 225 7.06 -7.87 1.42
CA SER A 225 7.97 -9.01 1.45
C SER A 225 7.43 -10.18 0.63
N TYR A 226 8.33 -11.04 0.20
CA TYR A 226 8.00 -12.21 -0.61
C TYR A 226 7.01 -13.18 0.07
N SER A 227 7.00 -13.26 1.41
CA SER A 227 6.04 -14.07 2.16
C SER A 227 4.59 -13.65 1.91
N MET A 228 4.30 -12.35 1.82
CA MET A 228 2.97 -11.83 1.49
C MET A 228 2.44 -12.35 0.15
N ALA A 229 3.34 -12.53 -0.82
CA ALA A 229 2.99 -13.10 -2.13
C ALA A 229 2.77 -14.60 -2.05
N LEU A 230 3.65 -15.34 -1.39
CA LEU A 230 3.53 -16.79 -1.21
C LEU A 230 2.24 -17.19 -0.51
N ARG A 231 1.79 -16.40 0.47
CA ARG A 231 0.56 -16.63 1.24
C ARG A 231 -0.69 -16.08 0.57
N GLY A 232 -0.58 -15.43 -0.58
CA GLY A 232 -1.72 -14.84 -1.29
C GLY A 232 -2.35 -13.63 -0.60
N THR A 233 -1.72 -13.06 0.42
CA THR A 233 -2.22 -11.90 1.19
C THR A 233 -1.95 -10.56 0.52
N TRP A 234 -1.05 -10.53 -0.46
CA TRP A 234 -0.63 -9.36 -1.21
C TRP A 234 -1.78 -8.55 -1.83
N GLY A 235 -2.69 -9.24 -2.54
CA GLY A 235 -3.85 -8.60 -3.17
C GLY A 235 -4.80 -7.94 -2.16
N ALA A 236 -5.00 -8.60 -1.00
CA ALA A 236 -5.82 -8.06 0.09
C ALA A 236 -5.19 -6.80 0.71
N ALA A 237 -3.88 -6.81 0.95
CA ALA A 237 -3.15 -5.66 1.48
C ALA A 237 -3.21 -4.45 0.53
N LYS A 238 -2.98 -4.65 -0.78
CA LYS A 238 -3.11 -3.62 -1.82
C LYS A 238 -4.53 -3.05 -1.87
N SER A 239 -5.55 -3.92 -1.92
CA SER A 239 -6.96 -3.50 -1.95
C SER A 239 -7.34 -2.69 -0.72
N THR A 240 -6.86 -3.10 0.46
CA THR A 240 -7.10 -2.40 1.73
C THR A 240 -6.46 -1.02 1.74
N ALA A 241 -5.20 -0.92 1.30
CA ALA A 241 -4.50 0.36 1.23
C ALA A 241 -5.20 1.35 0.27
N MET A 242 -5.64 0.86 -0.89
CA MET A 242 -6.42 1.63 -1.86
C MET A 242 -7.78 2.07 -1.30
N ALA A 243 -8.48 1.18 -0.59
CA ALA A 243 -9.76 1.48 0.04
C ALA A 243 -9.60 2.56 1.13
N LEU A 244 -8.64 2.41 2.03
CA LEU A 244 -8.37 3.38 3.09
C LEU A 244 -7.96 4.74 2.51
N HIS A 245 -7.06 4.76 1.53
CA HIS A 245 -6.67 6.00 0.86
C HIS A 245 -7.87 6.70 0.22
N SER A 246 -8.72 5.95 -0.51
CA SER A 246 -9.93 6.49 -1.12
C SER A 246 -10.91 7.03 -0.05
N LEU A 247 -11.09 6.32 1.06
CA LEU A 247 -11.93 6.77 2.17
C LEU A 247 -11.42 8.08 2.76
N VAL A 248 -10.14 8.14 3.12
CA VAL A 248 -9.53 9.32 3.74
C VAL A 248 -9.63 10.52 2.81
N THR A 249 -9.21 10.39 1.56
CA THR A 249 -9.19 11.52 0.61
C THR A 249 -10.56 12.01 0.18
N THR A 250 -11.61 11.14 0.20
CA THR A 250 -12.96 11.53 -0.24
C THR A 250 -13.88 11.94 0.91
N ARG A 251 -13.78 11.29 2.07
CA ARG A 251 -14.68 11.50 3.20
C ARG A 251 -14.09 12.33 4.33
N PHE A 252 -12.76 12.40 4.41
CA PHE A 252 -12.03 13.10 5.46
C PHE A 252 -10.90 13.96 4.86
N PRO A 253 -11.23 14.98 4.03
CA PRO A 253 -10.22 15.77 3.33
C PRO A 253 -9.28 16.57 4.24
N GLN A 254 -9.63 16.74 5.52
CA GLN A 254 -8.79 17.33 6.54
C GLN A 254 -7.75 16.36 7.12
N ASP A 255 -7.88 15.06 6.84
CA ASP A 255 -6.92 14.06 7.28
C ASP A 255 -5.82 13.88 6.21
N ALA A 256 -4.61 13.65 6.67
CA ALA A 256 -3.49 13.30 5.80
C ALA A 256 -3.26 11.78 5.84
N ILE A 257 -3.00 11.17 4.69
CA ILE A 257 -2.63 9.76 4.61
C ILE A 257 -1.37 9.59 3.78
N GLN A 258 -0.45 8.75 4.25
CA GLN A 258 0.72 8.31 3.52
C GLN A 258 0.80 6.78 3.51
N ILE A 259 0.96 6.19 2.34
CA ILE A 259 1.21 4.76 2.18
C ILE A 259 2.71 4.54 2.13
N ILE A 260 3.22 3.63 2.95
CA ILE A 260 4.63 3.27 3.05
C ILE A 260 4.73 1.77 2.81
N GLY A 261 5.36 1.38 1.71
CA GLY A 261 5.68 -0.02 1.45
C GLY A 261 7.04 -0.37 2.03
N PHE A 262 7.18 -1.54 2.63
CA PHE A 262 8.45 -2.01 3.16
C PHE A 262 8.73 -3.48 2.80
N SER A 263 9.99 -3.75 2.45
CA SER A 263 10.58 -5.07 2.20
C SER A 263 11.98 -5.09 2.81
N SER A 264 13.06 -5.26 2.06
CA SER A 264 14.45 -5.02 2.55
C SER A 264 14.68 -3.55 2.94
N THR A 265 14.01 -2.64 2.26
CA THR A 265 13.95 -1.20 2.56
C THR A 265 12.51 -0.73 2.56
N ALA A 266 12.27 0.50 3.01
CA ALA A 266 10.94 1.11 2.94
C ALA A 266 10.94 2.33 2.01
N GLN A 267 9.80 2.56 1.36
CA GLN A 267 9.58 3.70 0.48
C GLN A 267 8.15 4.22 0.58
N VAL A 268 8.01 5.51 0.33
CA VAL A 268 6.68 6.13 0.21
C VAL A 268 6.08 5.76 -1.14
N LEU A 269 4.86 5.25 -1.13
CA LEU A 269 4.15 4.83 -2.33
C LEU A 269 2.99 5.76 -2.65
N ARG A 270 2.89 6.13 -3.91
CA ARG A 270 1.66 6.70 -4.44
C ARG A 270 0.65 5.57 -4.70
N PRO A 271 -0.66 5.84 -4.62
CA PRO A 271 -1.68 4.83 -4.92
C PRO A 271 -1.52 4.19 -6.30
N GLU A 272 -1.09 4.98 -7.30
CA GLU A 272 -0.80 4.50 -8.66
C GLU A 272 0.32 3.45 -8.62
N THR A 273 1.44 3.81 -8.02
CA THR A 273 2.61 2.93 -7.88
C THR A 273 2.24 1.65 -7.12
N LEU A 274 1.48 1.76 -6.02
CA LEU A 274 1.03 0.59 -5.27
C LEU A 274 0.17 -0.35 -6.12
N ALA A 275 -0.73 0.20 -6.94
CA ALA A 275 -1.60 -0.61 -7.81
C ALA A 275 -0.79 -1.36 -8.88
N GLU A 276 0.26 -0.75 -9.42
CA GLU A 276 1.14 -1.29 -10.46
C GLU A 276 2.21 -2.25 -9.93
N LEU A 277 2.59 -2.13 -8.64
CA LEU A 277 3.60 -3.01 -8.06
C LEU A 277 3.25 -4.48 -8.31
N SER A 278 4.11 -5.16 -9.04
CA SER A 278 4.14 -6.62 -9.12
C SER A 278 4.82 -7.21 -7.90
N VAL A 279 4.63 -8.51 -7.71
CA VAL A 279 5.35 -9.25 -6.68
C VAL A 279 6.83 -9.22 -7.02
N ASP A 280 7.59 -8.48 -6.23
CA ASP A 280 9.03 -8.47 -6.36
C ASP A 280 9.61 -9.60 -5.49
N THR A 281 10.69 -10.22 -5.95
CA THR A 281 11.40 -11.29 -5.20
C THR A 281 12.22 -10.73 -4.04
N LEU A 282 11.97 -9.48 -3.64
CA LEU A 282 12.71 -8.82 -2.57
C LEU A 282 12.45 -9.49 -1.23
N GLN A 283 13.52 -10.05 -0.68
CA GLN A 283 13.51 -10.68 0.63
C GLN A 283 13.68 -9.64 1.73
N GLY A 284 13.00 -9.87 2.85
CA GLY A 284 13.16 -9.09 4.06
C GLY A 284 11.95 -8.25 4.44
N THR A 285 11.78 -8.07 5.74
CA THR A 285 10.70 -7.32 6.38
C THR A 285 11.34 -6.23 7.25
N ASN A 286 11.63 -5.05 6.65
CA ASN A 286 12.29 -3.93 7.33
C ASN A 286 11.27 -2.97 7.92
N LEU A 287 10.59 -3.43 8.96
CA LEU A 287 9.60 -2.62 9.69
C LEU A 287 10.26 -1.39 10.36
N GLN A 288 11.52 -1.50 10.80
CA GLN A 288 12.26 -0.37 11.36
C GLN A 288 12.30 0.82 10.39
N HIS A 289 12.69 0.60 9.13
CA HIS A 289 12.74 1.67 8.13
C HIS A 289 11.35 2.20 7.80
N GLY A 290 10.32 1.33 7.73
CA GLY A 290 8.93 1.75 7.58
C GLY A 290 8.49 2.72 8.69
N LEU A 291 8.79 2.40 9.94
CA LEU A 291 8.50 3.24 11.10
C LEU A 291 9.28 4.58 11.08
N MET A 292 10.54 4.58 10.59
CA MET A 292 11.30 5.82 10.41
C MET A 292 10.61 6.78 9.42
N LEU A 293 10.11 6.26 8.30
CA LEU A 293 9.37 7.06 7.32
C LEU A 293 8.03 7.54 7.89
N ALA A 294 7.31 6.68 8.62
CA ALA A 294 6.09 7.05 9.32
C ALA A 294 6.34 8.20 10.29
N ARG A 295 7.36 8.11 11.13
CA ARG A 295 7.72 9.16 12.08
C ARG A 295 8.07 10.48 11.39
N ARG A 296 8.76 10.44 10.25
CA ARG A 296 9.03 11.64 9.44
C ARG A 296 7.74 12.28 8.93
N PHE A 297 6.83 11.48 8.41
CA PHE A 297 5.52 11.96 7.95
C PHE A 297 4.73 12.61 9.09
N LEU A 298 4.62 11.94 10.24
CA LEU A 298 3.91 12.45 11.41
C LEU A 298 4.52 13.77 11.93
N ALA A 299 5.85 13.91 11.86
CA ALA A 299 6.54 15.13 12.27
C ALA A 299 6.20 16.36 11.40
N HIS A 300 5.73 16.17 10.17
CA HIS A 300 5.24 17.23 9.29
C HIS A 300 3.77 17.60 9.56
N HIS A 301 3.03 16.78 10.31
CA HIS A 301 1.61 16.96 10.60
C HIS A 301 1.36 17.07 12.12
N ARG A 302 2.10 17.94 12.79
CA ARG A 302 2.10 18.05 14.27
C ARG A 302 0.76 18.44 14.88
N ASP A 303 -0.07 19.14 14.11
CA ASP A 303 -1.41 19.57 14.53
C ASP A 303 -2.48 18.51 14.30
N ALA A 304 -2.13 17.41 13.63
CA ALA A 304 -3.00 16.28 13.34
C ALA A 304 -2.77 15.15 14.35
N GLU A 305 -3.80 14.34 14.54
CA GLU A 305 -3.70 13.13 15.36
C GLU A 305 -2.82 12.08 14.68
N PRO A 306 -1.71 11.66 15.31
CA PRO A 306 -0.80 10.71 14.69
C PRO A 306 -1.32 9.27 14.84
N VAL A 307 -1.50 8.58 13.71
CA VAL A 307 -1.96 7.19 13.63
C VAL A 307 -1.03 6.40 12.72
N VAL A 308 -0.60 5.23 13.18
CA VAL A 308 0.19 4.29 12.39
C VAL A 308 -0.57 2.97 12.31
N LEU A 309 -0.79 2.50 11.09
CA LEU A 309 -1.43 1.22 10.79
C LEU A 309 -0.39 0.35 10.09
N VAL A 310 -0.12 -0.83 10.61
CA VAL A 310 0.88 -1.77 10.06
C VAL A 310 0.16 -3.02 9.59
N VAL A 311 0.39 -3.42 8.35
CA VAL A 311 -0.10 -4.68 7.76
C VAL A 311 1.12 -5.54 7.43
N THR A 312 1.26 -6.70 8.07
CA THR A 312 2.40 -7.61 7.89
C THR A 312 1.99 -9.05 8.13
N ASP A 313 2.72 -9.99 7.54
CA ASP A 313 2.57 -11.44 7.77
C ASP A 313 3.79 -12.05 8.45
N GLY A 314 4.79 -11.25 8.88
CA GLY A 314 6.02 -11.78 9.42
C GLY A 314 6.71 -10.89 10.47
N GLU A 315 7.64 -11.52 11.19
CA GLU A 315 8.57 -10.81 12.07
C GLU A 315 9.57 -9.97 11.25
N PRO A 316 10.14 -8.90 11.83
CA PRO A 316 11.14 -8.11 11.14
C PRO A 316 12.42 -8.91 10.94
N THR A 317 12.80 -9.13 9.68
CA THR A 317 14.00 -9.86 9.26
C THR A 317 15.07 -8.95 8.68
N ALA A 318 14.77 -7.65 8.54
CA ALA A 318 15.72 -6.67 8.02
C ALA A 318 15.67 -5.38 8.83
N HIS A 319 16.79 -4.66 8.83
CA HIS A 319 16.94 -3.33 9.41
C HIS A 319 17.94 -2.50 8.59
N LEU A 320 18.04 -1.20 8.87
CA LEU A 320 19.10 -0.38 8.32
C LEU A 320 20.29 -0.36 9.29
N GLU A 321 21.48 -0.56 8.74
CA GLU A 321 22.73 -0.31 9.44
C GLU A 321 22.95 1.20 9.67
N ASP A 322 23.96 1.56 10.45
CA ASP A 322 24.24 2.94 10.79
C ASP A 322 24.65 3.80 9.57
N ASP A 323 25.17 3.16 8.53
CA ASP A 323 25.51 3.78 7.23
C ASP A 323 24.30 3.89 6.29
N GLY A 324 23.14 3.35 6.67
CA GLY A 324 21.91 3.35 5.90
C GLY A 324 21.77 2.18 4.93
N THR A 325 22.72 1.23 4.91
CA THR A 325 22.60 0.01 4.10
C THR A 325 21.59 -0.95 4.72
N PRO A 326 20.77 -1.66 3.90
CA PRO A 326 19.86 -2.66 4.44
C PRO A 326 20.62 -3.95 4.80
N PHE A 327 20.39 -4.42 6.01
CA PHE A 327 20.82 -5.74 6.48
C PHE A 327 19.64 -6.69 6.50
N PHE A 328 19.82 -7.93 6.05
CA PHE A 328 18.80 -8.98 6.06
C PHE A 328 19.38 -10.27 6.64
N CYS A 329 18.61 -10.93 7.50
CA CYS A 329 18.94 -12.26 8.04
C CYS A 329 17.69 -13.06 8.35
N TRP A 330 17.70 -14.33 7.99
CA TRP A 330 16.69 -15.31 8.38
C TRP A 330 17.36 -16.50 9.10
N PRO A 331 16.88 -16.91 10.28
CA PRO A 331 15.81 -16.32 11.09
C PRO A 331 16.14 -14.90 11.62
N PRO A 332 15.14 -14.16 12.15
CA PRO A 332 15.35 -12.79 12.66
C PRO A 332 16.46 -12.72 13.70
N MET A 333 17.35 -11.75 13.58
CA MET A 333 18.37 -11.52 14.58
C MET A 333 17.87 -10.66 15.76
N PRO A 334 18.38 -10.87 16.98
CA PRO A 334 18.03 -10.04 18.14
C PRO A 334 18.28 -8.54 17.89
N GLU A 335 19.31 -8.19 17.13
CA GLU A 335 19.61 -6.80 16.77
C GLU A 335 18.53 -6.18 15.90
N THR A 336 18.03 -6.91 14.89
CA THR A 336 16.91 -6.45 14.03
C THR A 336 15.67 -6.16 14.84
N ILE A 337 15.33 -7.06 15.78
CA ILE A 337 14.21 -6.88 16.72
C ILE A 337 14.46 -5.64 17.60
N ALA A 338 15.64 -5.51 18.19
CA ALA A 338 15.97 -4.39 19.07
C ALA A 338 15.90 -3.03 18.35
N ARG A 339 16.43 -2.95 17.13
CA ARG A 339 16.37 -1.73 16.30
C ARG A 339 14.93 -1.37 15.93
N THR A 340 14.09 -2.36 15.61
CA THR A 340 12.68 -2.16 15.31
C THR A 340 11.90 -1.67 16.54
N VAL A 341 12.11 -2.28 17.69
CA VAL A 341 11.51 -1.85 18.97
C VAL A 341 11.94 -0.43 19.33
N ALA A 342 13.22 -0.11 19.20
CA ALA A 342 13.73 1.23 19.48
C ALA A 342 13.07 2.30 18.58
N GLU A 343 12.85 2.01 17.30
CA GLU A 343 12.15 2.95 16.40
C GLU A 343 10.66 3.03 16.72
N MET A 344 10.02 1.94 17.10
CA MET A 344 8.64 1.94 17.59
C MET A 344 8.48 2.85 18.82
N GLU A 345 9.41 2.78 19.77
CA GLU A 345 9.40 3.66 20.94
C GLU A 345 9.56 5.14 20.55
N ARG A 346 10.34 5.43 19.50
CA ARG A 346 10.44 6.80 18.96
C ARG A 346 9.13 7.25 18.33
N VAL A 347 8.42 6.39 17.65
CA VAL A 347 7.08 6.65 17.11
C VAL A 347 6.10 6.87 18.25
N ALA A 348 6.08 6.00 19.26
CA ALA A 348 5.20 6.13 20.43
C ALA A 348 5.38 7.46 21.16
N ARG A 349 6.63 7.96 21.28
CA ARG A 349 6.91 9.28 21.88
C ARG A 349 6.31 10.46 21.12
N THR A 350 5.90 10.29 19.87
CA THR A 350 5.12 11.33 19.14
C THR A 350 3.64 11.36 19.55
N GLY A 351 3.21 10.48 20.44
CA GLY A 351 1.81 10.29 20.81
C GLY A 351 1.02 9.45 19.81
N ALA A 352 1.69 8.81 18.85
CA ALA A 352 1.04 8.01 17.84
C ALA A 352 0.43 6.74 18.42
N THR A 353 -0.82 6.45 18.00
CA THR A 353 -1.43 5.14 18.21
C THR A 353 -0.97 4.20 17.10
N VAL A 354 -0.40 3.05 17.45
CA VAL A 354 0.10 2.08 16.48
C VAL A 354 -0.74 0.81 16.52
N ASN A 355 -1.48 0.53 15.47
CA ASN A 355 -2.29 -0.67 15.32
C ASN A 355 -1.66 -1.61 14.29
N VAL A 356 -1.54 -2.89 14.65
CA VAL A 356 -0.91 -3.91 13.80
C VAL A 356 -1.94 -4.95 13.39
N PHE A 357 -1.99 -5.23 12.10
CA PHE A 357 -2.82 -6.26 11.46
C PHE A 357 -1.88 -7.38 11.02
N ALA A 358 -1.78 -8.41 11.87
CA ALA A 358 -0.97 -9.59 11.63
C ALA A 358 -1.77 -10.59 10.80
N LEU A 359 -1.27 -10.94 9.62
CA LEU A 359 -1.94 -11.82 8.66
C LEU A 359 -1.53 -13.28 8.77
N ASP A 360 -0.56 -13.58 9.64
CA ASP A 360 -0.12 -14.92 9.95
C ASP A 360 -0.37 -15.21 11.43
N PRO A 361 -0.95 -16.39 11.76
CA PRO A 361 -1.13 -16.83 13.14
C PRO A 361 0.16 -17.35 13.80
N ASP A 362 1.34 -17.12 13.22
CA ASP A 362 2.62 -17.54 13.81
C ASP A 362 2.79 -17.01 15.24
N PRO A 363 3.06 -17.89 16.25
CA PRO A 363 3.20 -17.47 17.63
C PRO A 363 4.32 -16.46 17.88
N GLY A 364 5.43 -16.53 17.11
CA GLY A 364 6.54 -15.61 17.22
C GLY A 364 6.13 -14.19 16.79
N LEU A 365 5.49 -14.07 15.62
CA LEU A 365 4.92 -12.83 15.15
C LEU A 365 3.93 -12.23 16.15
N ILE A 366 2.98 -13.04 16.63
CA ILE A 366 1.95 -12.57 17.56
C ILE A 366 2.57 -12.06 18.87
N HIS A 367 3.55 -12.78 19.41
CA HIS A 367 4.27 -12.33 20.60
C HIS A 367 5.01 -11.01 20.35
N PHE A 368 5.75 -10.93 19.25
CA PHE A 368 6.48 -9.72 18.85
C PHE A 368 5.55 -8.50 18.69
N VAL A 369 4.45 -8.64 17.94
CA VAL A 369 3.54 -7.49 17.70
C VAL A 369 2.77 -7.11 18.96
N HIS A 370 2.52 -8.03 19.87
CA HIS A 370 1.94 -7.73 21.19
C HIS A 370 2.87 -6.86 22.03
N ASP A 371 4.13 -7.24 22.15
CA ASP A 371 5.14 -6.45 22.87
C ASP A 371 5.30 -5.06 22.25
N LEU A 372 5.29 -5.01 20.92
CA LEU A 372 5.44 -3.77 20.17
C LEU A 372 4.28 -2.81 20.42
N THR A 373 3.04 -3.29 20.35
CA THR A 373 1.84 -2.45 20.50
C THR A 373 1.57 -2.04 21.94
N GLN A 374 1.93 -2.85 22.92
CA GLN A 374 1.82 -2.47 24.33
C GLN A 374 2.67 -1.22 24.65
N ARG A 375 3.85 -1.10 24.05
CA ARG A 375 4.73 0.07 24.20
C ARG A 375 4.18 1.34 23.55
N ALA A 376 3.37 1.19 22.50
CA ALA A 376 2.81 2.30 21.74
C ALA A 376 1.33 2.61 22.04
N GLY A 377 0.72 1.92 23.01
CA GLY A 377 -0.69 2.12 23.35
C GLY A 377 -1.66 1.73 22.23
N GLY A 378 -1.24 0.83 21.34
CA GLY A 378 -1.99 0.38 20.19
C GLY A 378 -2.73 -0.95 20.39
N ARG A 379 -3.16 -1.54 19.29
CA ARG A 379 -3.92 -2.81 19.25
C ARG A 379 -3.35 -3.75 18.21
N VAL A 380 -3.49 -5.04 18.48
CA VAL A 380 -3.18 -6.12 17.54
C VAL A 380 -4.49 -6.72 17.02
N PHE A 381 -4.56 -6.91 15.72
CA PHE A 381 -5.66 -7.59 15.04
C PHE A 381 -5.10 -8.78 14.25
N GLN A 382 -5.85 -9.86 14.19
CA GLN A 382 -5.53 -11.06 13.42
C GLN A 382 -6.68 -11.34 12.44
N PRO A 383 -6.82 -10.53 11.38
CA PRO A 383 -7.87 -10.77 10.40
C PRO A 383 -7.46 -11.83 9.40
N ASP A 384 -8.42 -12.58 8.89
CA ASP A 384 -8.25 -13.30 7.64
C ASP A 384 -7.98 -12.29 6.51
N ALA A 385 -7.19 -12.69 5.51
CA ALA A 385 -6.82 -11.82 4.39
C ALA A 385 -8.04 -11.20 3.68
N GLU A 386 -9.12 -11.96 3.51
CA GLU A 386 -10.36 -11.50 2.88
C GLU A 386 -11.07 -10.39 3.67
N ARG A 387 -10.87 -10.37 4.99
CA ARG A 387 -11.50 -9.43 5.92
C ARG A 387 -10.56 -8.30 6.36
N LEU A 388 -9.33 -8.27 5.89
CA LEU A 388 -8.34 -7.26 6.27
C LEU A 388 -8.88 -5.83 6.10
N GLY A 389 -9.49 -5.55 4.97
CA GLY A 389 -10.05 -4.22 4.68
C GLY A 389 -11.13 -3.79 5.67
N GLU A 390 -11.99 -4.73 6.10
CA GLU A 390 -13.00 -4.50 7.13
C GLU A 390 -12.36 -4.03 8.44
N TYR A 391 -11.35 -4.76 8.91
CA TYR A 391 -10.68 -4.45 10.17
C TYR A 391 -9.94 -3.11 10.13
N VAL A 392 -9.18 -2.84 9.06
CA VAL A 392 -8.39 -1.61 8.91
C VAL A 392 -9.31 -0.39 8.81
N VAL A 393 -10.36 -0.45 7.99
CA VAL A 393 -11.31 0.66 7.82
C VAL A 393 -12.13 0.88 9.10
N ALA A 394 -12.62 -0.20 9.74
CA ALA A 394 -13.36 -0.09 10.98
C ALA A 394 -12.49 0.49 12.10
N ASP A 395 -11.23 0.11 12.19
CA ASP A 395 -10.29 0.62 13.17
C ASP A 395 -10.01 2.11 12.98
N TYR A 396 -9.75 2.55 11.75
CA TYR A 396 -9.60 3.95 11.41
C TYR A 396 -10.85 4.77 11.80
N LEU A 397 -12.05 4.32 11.42
CA LEU A 397 -13.30 4.98 11.75
C LEU A 397 -13.56 5.03 13.26
N ARG A 398 -13.20 3.96 14.00
CA ARG A 398 -13.32 3.92 15.46
C ARG A 398 -12.37 4.90 16.14
N THR A 399 -11.13 4.98 15.70
CA THR A 399 -10.14 5.93 16.21
C THR A 399 -10.65 7.36 16.04
N ARG A 400 -11.27 7.67 14.90
CA ARG A 400 -11.91 8.97 14.63
C ARG A 400 -13.12 9.27 15.53
N ARG A 401 -13.89 8.25 15.96
CA ARG A 401 -15.09 8.40 16.82
C ARG A 401 -14.76 8.43 18.31
N GLY A 402 -13.80 7.64 18.76
CA GLY A 402 -13.49 7.47 20.19
C GLY A 402 -13.04 8.72 20.91
N ARG A 403 -12.78 9.82 20.17
CA ARG A 403 -12.43 11.14 20.73
C ARG A 403 -13.59 12.16 20.71
N ARG A 404 -14.72 11.84 20.08
CA ARG A 404 -15.94 12.64 20.26
C ARG A 404 -16.53 12.55 21.70
N ALA A 405 -16.01 11.63 22.51
CA ALA A 405 -16.56 11.32 23.84
C ALA A 405 -15.59 11.64 25.00
N ARG A 406 -14.51 12.33 24.75
CA ARG A 406 -13.61 12.89 25.79
C ARG A 406 -13.49 14.40 25.60
#